data_a73ec80b036f902faa5ccf571ad6ddef
#
_entry.id   a73ec80b036f902faa5ccf571ad6ddef
#
_cell.length_a   1.000
_cell.length_b   1.000
_cell.length_c   1.000
_cell.angle_alpha   90.00
_cell.angle_beta   90.00
_cell.angle_gamma   90.00
#
_symmetry.space_group_name_H-M   'P 1'
#
loop_
_entity.id
_entity.type
_entity.pdbx_description
1 polymer ?
#
loop_
_entity_poly.entity_id
_entity_poly.type
_entity_poly.pdbx_seq_one_letter_code
_entity_poly.pdbx_strand_id
1 'polypeptide(L)'
;MKQAVIMLDGLTKSYGKHRGIENLTYSVLPGEIFGFIGPNGAGKTTTIRTLMGLLKPTSGNATIFGLDCTQHAAEIAKNVGYLPSENCYYNNLKVKEQLQYTADLYGVNCHDRIEELAERLNLDLSRKIGDLSLGNKKKVGIVSALLPSPKLLILDEPTSGLDPLVQQTIYEILREENSRGTTILFSSHVLSEVQKLCDRVCILREGRLIAIQSMKELRENGYKKISLSTEEPVPAQFFDIPGIANLEQNQNSISFMFNGNVMTIMEKLHKLPLVDILIEEPSLEEIFLHYYE
;
A
#
# COMPACT_ATOMS: atom_id res chain seq x y z
N MET A 1 -18.75 -17.24 7.22
CA MET A 1 -17.80 -16.31 6.58
C MET A 1 -17.60 -15.14 7.52
N LYS A 2 -16.36 -14.67 7.73
CA LYS A 2 -16.11 -13.46 8.54
C LYS A 2 -16.69 -12.26 7.79
N GLN A 3 -17.47 -11.42 8.47
CA GLN A 3 -18.01 -10.19 7.90
C GLN A 3 -16.87 -9.24 7.54
N ALA A 4 -16.88 -8.65 6.35
CA ALA A 4 -15.87 -7.70 5.92
C ALA A 4 -15.87 -6.44 6.81
N VAL A 5 -14.68 -5.89 7.07
CA VAL A 5 -14.53 -4.62 7.81
C VAL A 5 -14.84 -3.43 6.90
N ILE A 6 -14.36 -3.49 5.66
CA ILE A 6 -14.69 -2.51 4.61
C ILE A 6 -15.35 -3.26 3.47
N MET A 7 -16.43 -2.72 2.92
CA MET A 7 -17.07 -3.23 1.71
C MET A 7 -17.45 -2.07 0.79
N LEU A 8 -17.07 -2.18 -0.47
CA LEU A 8 -17.48 -1.27 -1.54
C LEU A 8 -18.33 -2.07 -2.54
N ASP A 9 -19.42 -1.48 -2.98
CA ASP A 9 -20.32 -2.05 -3.98
C ASP A 9 -20.64 -0.98 -5.04
N GLY A 10 -19.98 -1.10 -6.19
CA GLY A 10 -20.13 -0.18 -7.31
C GLY A 10 -19.76 1.27 -6.99
N LEU A 11 -18.88 1.50 -6.01
CA LEU A 11 -18.58 2.83 -5.51
C LEU A 11 -18.01 3.72 -6.62
N THR A 12 -18.67 4.84 -6.87
CA THR A 12 -18.31 5.79 -7.92
C THR A 12 -18.30 7.21 -7.35
N LYS A 13 -17.27 7.98 -7.66
CA LYS A 13 -17.19 9.42 -7.40
C LYS A 13 -16.70 10.15 -8.64
N SER A 14 -17.58 10.92 -9.24
CA SER A 14 -17.26 11.77 -10.39
C SER A 14 -17.06 13.22 -9.97
N TYR A 15 -16.15 13.92 -10.63
CA TYR A 15 -15.91 15.35 -10.51
C TYR A 15 -16.23 16.09 -11.84
N GLY A 16 -17.27 15.63 -12.54
CA GLY A 16 -17.64 16.16 -13.86
C GLY A 16 -16.61 15.82 -14.92
N LYS A 17 -15.86 16.81 -15.41
CA LYS A 17 -14.84 16.61 -16.45
C LYS A 17 -13.53 16.00 -15.91
N HIS A 18 -13.33 15.98 -14.60
CA HIS A 18 -12.12 15.45 -13.99
C HIS A 18 -12.31 14.01 -13.54
N ARG A 19 -11.21 13.22 -13.59
CA ARG A 19 -11.18 11.85 -13.10
C ARG A 19 -11.55 11.76 -11.62
N GLY A 20 -12.33 10.75 -11.28
CA GLY A 20 -12.62 10.34 -9.94
C GLY A 20 -12.34 8.85 -9.77
N ILE A 21 -13.30 8.12 -9.20
CA ILE A 21 -13.31 6.65 -9.11
C ILE A 21 -14.58 6.12 -9.77
N GLU A 22 -14.50 4.92 -10.36
CA GLU A 22 -15.58 4.35 -11.15
C GLU A 22 -15.79 2.87 -10.80
N ASN A 23 -17.00 2.55 -10.33
CA ASN A 23 -17.50 1.18 -10.12
C ASN A 23 -16.57 0.29 -9.29
N LEU A 24 -16.00 0.82 -8.19
CA LEU A 24 -15.12 0.03 -7.33
C LEU A 24 -15.94 -0.94 -6.49
N THR A 25 -15.63 -2.23 -6.60
CA THR A 25 -16.27 -3.31 -5.83
C THR A 25 -15.20 -4.22 -5.24
N TYR A 26 -15.03 -4.19 -3.92
CA TYR A 26 -14.11 -5.07 -3.20
C TYR A 26 -14.41 -5.06 -1.70
N SER A 27 -13.76 -5.97 -0.96
CA SER A 27 -13.88 -6.05 0.49
C SER A 27 -12.52 -6.20 1.17
N VAL A 28 -12.41 -5.66 2.39
CA VAL A 28 -11.28 -5.83 3.30
C VAL A 28 -11.72 -6.67 4.48
N LEU A 29 -10.97 -7.72 4.79
CA LEU A 29 -11.31 -8.69 5.83
C LEU A 29 -10.76 -8.27 7.21
N PRO A 30 -11.35 -8.73 8.32
CA PRO A 30 -10.84 -8.45 9.65
C PRO A 30 -9.43 -8.99 9.86
N GLY A 31 -8.55 -8.15 10.38
CA GLY A 31 -7.17 -8.51 10.74
C GLY A 31 -6.23 -8.66 9.56
N GLU A 32 -6.60 -8.23 8.33
CA GLU A 32 -5.66 -8.18 7.21
C GLU A 32 -5.01 -6.80 7.08
N ILE A 33 -3.81 -6.78 6.52
CA ILE A 33 -3.17 -5.56 6.00
C ILE A 33 -3.44 -5.52 4.51
N PHE A 34 -4.34 -4.63 4.09
CA PHE A 34 -4.78 -4.49 2.71
C PHE A 34 -4.09 -3.33 2.02
N GLY A 35 -3.28 -3.63 1.01
CA GLY A 35 -2.55 -2.65 0.22
C GLY A 35 -3.45 -2.01 -0.84
N PHE A 36 -3.35 -0.69 -1.00
CA PHE A 36 -4.08 0.08 -1.98
C PHE A 36 -3.08 0.80 -2.89
N ILE A 37 -2.81 0.23 -4.05
CA ILE A 37 -1.70 0.66 -4.90
C ILE A 37 -2.16 1.28 -6.20
N GLY A 38 -1.41 2.24 -6.68
CA GLY A 38 -1.62 2.88 -7.98
C GLY A 38 -0.81 4.17 -8.09
N PRO A 39 -0.56 4.65 -9.31
CA PRO A 39 0.14 5.91 -9.55
C PRO A 39 -0.60 7.10 -8.95
N ASN A 40 0.05 8.26 -8.95
CA ASN A 40 -0.60 9.50 -8.55
C ASN A 40 -1.79 9.78 -9.47
N GLY A 41 -2.93 10.14 -8.88
CA GLY A 41 -4.18 10.33 -9.63
C GLY A 41 -4.95 9.04 -9.91
N ALA A 42 -4.51 7.87 -9.46
CA ALA A 42 -5.23 6.60 -9.64
C ALA A 42 -6.58 6.51 -8.92
N GLY A 43 -6.87 7.43 -7.98
CA GLY A 43 -8.12 7.45 -7.22
C GLY A 43 -7.98 6.99 -5.76
N LYS A 44 -6.78 6.66 -5.27
CA LYS A 44 -6.53 6.19 -3.89
C LYS A 44 -7.12 7.13 -2.84
N THR A 45 -6.66 8.37 -2.79
CA THR A 45 -7.13 9.39 -1.85
C THR A 45 -8.62 9.68 -1.99
N THR A 46 -9.17 9.68 -3.23
CA THR A 46 -10.61 9.85 -3.46
C THR A 46 -11.41 8.72 -2.81
N THR A 47 -10.97 7.49 -2.98
CA THR A 47 -11.62 6.31 -2.36
C THR A 47 -11.56 6.41 -0.84
N ILE A 48 -10.37 6.68 -0.28
CA ILE A 48 -10.18 6.83 1.18
C ILE A 48 -11.07 7.94 1.74
N ARG A 49 -11.08 9.12 1.13
CA ARG A 49 -11.93 10.24 1.56
C ARG A 49 -13.43 9.91 1.48
N THR A 50 -13.84 9.10 0.50
CA THR A 50 -15.24 8.64 0.39
C THR A 50 -15.57 7.62 1.50
N LEU A 51 -14.66 6.68 1.79
CA LEU A 51 -14.79 5.75 2.92
C LEU A 51 -14.90 6.47 4.27
N MET A 52 -14.15 7.55 4.45
CA MET A 52 -14.20 8.37 5.67
C MET A 52 -15.39 9.33 5.74
N GLY A 53 -16.32 9.28 4.77
CA GLY A 53 -17.49 10.18 4.71
C GLY A 53 -17.15 11.63 4.40
N LEU A 54 -15.89 11.95 4.04
CA LEU A 54 -15.43 13.29 3.67
C LEU A 54 -15.88 13.69 2.26
N LEU A 55 -16.21 12.71 1.42
CA LEU A 55 -16.72 12.90 0.07
C LEU A 55 -18.00 12.07 -0.11
N LYS A 56 -19.07 12.69 -0.58
CA LYS A 56 -20.28 11.97 -0.94
C LYS A 56 -20.08 11.23 -2.28
N PRO A 57 -20.37 9.94 -2.39
CA PRO A 57 -20.32 9.19 -3.65
C PRO A 57 -21.33 9.75 -4.67
N THR A 58 -21.06 9.55 -5.94
CA THR A 58 -22.00 9.88 -7.04
C THR A 58 -23.00 8.73 -7.22
N SER A 59 -22.53 7.49 -7.09
CA SER A 59 -23.35 6.27 -7.11
C SER A 59 -22.62 5.13 -6.39
N GLY A 60 -23.31 4.01 -6.18
CA GLY A 60 -22.79 2.88 -5.41
C GLY A 60 -22.76 3.15 -3.91
N ASN A 61 -22.23 2.21 -3.16
CA ASN A 61 -22.23 2.26 -1.69
C ASN A 61 -20.89 1.82 -1.11
N ALA A 62 -20.59 2.29 0.10
CA ALA A 62 -19.47 1.82 0.89
C ALA A 62 -19.87 1.70 2.37
N THR A 63 -19.41 0.64 3.01
CA THR A 63 -19.64 0.41 4.44
C THR A 63 -18.34 0.13 5.17
N ILE A 64 -18.24 0.60 6.41
CA ILE A 64 -17.20 0.23 7.37
C ILE A 64 -17.89 -0.33 8.61
N PHE A 65 -17.46 -1.52 9.05
CA PHE A 65 -18.10 -2.28 10.14
C PHE A 65 -19.60 -2.55 9.90
N GLY A 66 -20.04 -2.62 8.63
CA GLY A 66 -21.44 -2.76 8.24
C GLY A 66 -22.26 -1.48 8.28
N LEU A 67 -21.65 -0.34 8.68
CA LEU A 67 -22.29 0.98 8.72
C LEU A 67 -22.02 1.74 7.42
N ASP A 68 -23.04 2.39 6.87
CA ASP A 68 -22.91 3.22 5.68
C ASP A 68 -21.97 4.43 5.93
N CYS A 69 -20.96 4.57 5.08
CA CYS A 69 -19.91 5.57 5.23
C CYS A 69 -20.44 7.03 5.14
N THR A 70 -21.56 7.24 4.45
CA THR A 70 -22.15 8.59 4.30
C THR A 70 -23.06 8.93 5.46
N GLN A 71 -23.85 7.96 5.96
CA GLN A 71 -24.86 8.20 6.98
C GLN A 71 -24.30 8.12 8.40
N HIS A 72 -23.28 7.28 8.61
CA HIS A 72 -22.72 6.95 9.93
C HIS A 72 -21.25 7.37 10.09
N ALA A 73 -20.76 8.35 9.32
CA ALA A 73 -19.36 8.76 9.31
C ALA A 73 -18.80 9.07 10.73
N ALA A 74 -19.58 9.74 11.58
CA ALA A 74 -19.15 10.08 12.94
C ALA A 74 -19.06 8.85 13.87
N GLU A 75 -19.90 7.83 13.67
CA GLU A 75 -19.87 6.59 14.43
C GLU A 75 -18.68 5.73 13.99
N ILE A 76 -18.46 5.63 12.69
CA ILE A 76 -17.31 4.96 12.09
C ILE A 76 -16.00 5.56 12.59
N ALA A 77 -15.88 6.89 12.58
CA ALA A 77 -14.67 7.60 12.98
C ALA A 77 -14.21 7.27 14.42
N LYS A 78 -15.12 6.92 15.34
CA LYS A 78 -14.76 6.52 16.71
C LYS A 78 -13.90 5.25 16.79
N ASN A 79 -13.95 4.38 15.77
CA ASN A 79 -13.24 3.11 15.73
C ASN A 79 -12.14 3.09 14.64
N VAL A 80 -11.90 4.22 13.96
CA VAL A 80 -10.94 4.34 12.85
C VAL A 80 -9.84 5.31 13.22
N GLY A 81 -8.60 4.85 13.10
CA GLY A 81 -7.43 5.74 13.05
C GLY A 81 -7.19 6.16 11.60
N TYR A 82 -7.16 7.44 11.32
CA TYR A 82 -7.00 7.94 9.95
C TYR A 82 -5.81 8.87 9.82
N LEU A 83 -4.92 8.54 8.88
CA LEU A 83 -3.84 9.42 8.42
C LEU A 83 -4.13 9.86 7.00
N PRO A 84 -4.48 11.13 6.75
CA PRO A 84 -4.61 11.67 5.40
C PRO A 84 -3.24 11.88 4.74
N SER A 85 -3.22 11.93 3.41
CA SER A 85 -2.00 12.25 2.63
C SER A 85 -1.40 13.61 3.01
N GLU A 86 -2.27 14.58 3.28
CA GLU A 86 -1.92 15.92 3.75
C GLU A 86 -2.50 16.16 5.14
N ASN A 87 -1.62 16.51 6.07
CA ASN A 87 -2.00 16.77 7.46
C ASN A 87 -2.08 18.28 7.72
N CYS A 88 -3.19 18.70 8.30
CA CYS A 88 -3.38 20.06 8.80
C CYS A 88 -3.34 20.05 10.33
N TYR A 89 -2.44 20.83 10.91
CA TYR A 89 -2.25 20.95 12.35
C TYR A 89 -2.30 22.38 12.81
N TYR A 90 -2.51 22.57 14.11
CA TYR A 90 -2.35 23.87 14.76
C TYR A 90 -0.84 24.16 14.95
N ASN A 91 -0.27 24.99 14.09
CA ASN A 91 1.17 25.25 14.04
C ASN A 91 1.76 25.79 15.35
N ASN A 92 0.96 26.44 16.18
CA ASN A 92 1.37 27.04 17.45
C ASN A 92 1.46 26.05 18.61
N LEU A 93 0.81 24.88 18.47
CA LEU A 93 0.84 23.84 19.50
C LEU A 93 2.18 23.09 19.47
N LYS A 94 2.60 22.62 20.64
CA LYS A 94 3.64 21.62 20.75
C LYS A 94 3.13 20.25 20.29
N VAL A 95 4.04 19.37 19.88
CA VAL A 95 3.71 18.00 19.50
C VAL A 95 2.92 17.30 20.59
N LYS A 96 3.37 17.38 21.84
CA LYS A 96 2.67 16.78 22.98
C LYS A 96 1.24 17.30 23.12
N GLU A 97 1.03 18.63 22.98
CA GLU A 97 -0.29 19.25 23.08
C GLU A 97 -1.22 18.80 21.96
N GLN A 98 -0.69 18.68 20.73
CA GLN A 98 -1.46 18.18 19.58
C GLN A 98 -1.87 16.71 19.75
N LEU A 99 -0.98 15.86 20.25
CA LEU A 99 -1.27 14.45 20.50
C LEU A 99 -2.28 14.29 21.65
N GLN A 100 -2.12 15.07 22.74
CA GLN A 100 -3.09 15.09 23.83
C GLN A 100 -4.47 15.56 23.35
N TYR A 101 -4.54 16.62 22.54
CA TYR A 101 -5.79 17.06 21.92
C TYR A 101 -6.47 15.96 21.12
N THR A 102 -5.68 15.17 20.36
CA THR A 102 -6.22 14.01 19.63
C THR A 102 -6.76 12.95 20.61
N ALA A 103 -6.03 12.63 21.66
CA ALA A 103 -6.47 11.69 22.69
C ALA A 103 -7.79 12.11 23.36
N ASP A 104 -7.91 13.40 23.67
CA ASP A 104 -9.11 13.98 24.29
C ASP A 104 -10.33 13.89 23.37
N LEU A 105 -10.15 14.08 22.05
CA LEU A 105 -11.23 13.93 21.06
C LEU A 105 -11.77 12.49 21.00
N TYR A 106 -10.90 11.49 21.20
CA TYR A 106 -11.31 10.09 21.26
C TYR A 106 -11.76 9.67 22.67
N GLY A 107 -11.58 10.52 23.69
CA GLY A 107 -11.91 10.22 25.07
C GLY A 107 -11.02 9.12 25.69
N VAL A 108 -9.77 9.03 25.24
CA VAL A 108 -8.81 8.00 25.69
C VAL A 108 -7.68 8.63 26.49
N ASN A 109 -7.26 7.92 27.55
CA ASN A 109 -6.02 8.23 28.27
C ASN A 109 -4.90 7.41 27.67
N CYS A 110 -3.97 8.03 26.96
CA CYS A 110 -2.91 7.36 26.23
C CYS A 110 -1.53 8.02 26.42
N HIS A 111 -1.29 8.60 27.60
CA HIS A 111 -0.03 9.29 27.89
C HIS A 111 1.18 8.39 27.65
N ASP A 112 1.18 7.18 28.23
CA ASP A 112 2.28 6.23 28.05
C ASP A 112 2.45 5.82 26.58
N ARG A 113 1.35 5.72 25.85
CA ARG A 113 1.37 5.38 24.42
C ARG A 113 1.95 6.51 23.56
N ILE A 114 1.71 7.77 23.95
CA ILE A 114 2.32 8.94 23.30
C ILE A 114 3.85 8.89 23.48
N GLU A 115 4.32 8.68 24.71
CA GLU A 115 5.76 8.63 25.01
C GLU A 115 6.42 7.45 24.27
N GLU A 116 5.83 6.24 24.31
CA GLU A 116 6.33 5.04 23.62
C GLU A 116 6.48 5.27 22.11
N LEU A 117 5.43 5.74 21.45
CA LEU A 117 5.46 5.95 19.99
C LEU A 117 6.37 7.11 19.58
N ALA A 118 6.46 8.16 20.40
CA ALA A 118 7.35 9.28 20.17
C ALA A 118 8.82 8.84 20.28
N GLU A 119 9.18 8.03 21.25
CA GLU A 119 10.52 7.46 21.38
C GLU A 119 10.88 6.60 20.17
N ARG A 120 10.02 5.65 19.81
CA ARG A 120 10.24 4.76 18.65
C ARG A 120 10.44 5.49 17.35
N LEU A 121 9.71 6.60 17.14
CA LEU A 121 9.79 7.41 15.92
C LEU A 121 10.79 8.57 16.02
N ASN A 122 11.54 8.67 17.12
CA ASN A 122 12.44 9.78 17.41
C ASN A 122 11.75 11.14 17.15
N LEU A 123 10.62 11.35 17.83
CA LEU A 123 9.77 12.52 17.70
C LEU A 123 9.85 13.39 18.95
N ASP A 124 10.38 14.60 18.82
CA ASP A 124 10.52 15.55 19.93
C ASP A 124 9.16 16.17 20.30
N LEU A 125 8.62 15.71 21.44
CA LEU A 125 7.33 16.15 21.97
C LEU A 125 7.29 17.61 22.41
N SER A 126 8.45 18.23 22.66
CA SER A 126 8.56 19.62 23.17
C SER A 126 8.51 20.66 22.06
N ARG A 127 8.78 20.29 20.80
CA ARG A 127 8.83 21.20 19.65
C ARG A 127 7.43 21.64 19.21
N LYS A 128 7.36 22.87 18.67
CA LYS A 128 6.14 23.35 18.01
C LYS A 128 5.94 22.67 16.67
N ILE A 129 4.69 22.37 16.32
CA ILE A 129 4.32 21.74 15.03
C ILE A 129 4.77 22.60 13.84
N GLY A 130 4.69 23.93 13.95
CA GLY A 130 5.11 24.84 12.88
C GLY A 130 6.59 24.68 12.51
N ASP A 131 7.44 24.34 13.47
CA ASP A 131 8.89 24.21 13.32
C ASP A 131 9.34 22.83 12.83
N LEU A 132 8.40 21.91 12.61
CA LEU A 132 8.69 20.54 12.16
C LEU A 132 8.88 20.47 10.65
N SER A 133 9.80 19.62 10.21
CA SER A 133 9.88 19.16 8.81
C SER A 133 8.62 18.39 8.41
N LEU A 134 8.38 18.26 7.10
CA LEU A 134 7.26 17.45 6.58
C LEU A 134 7.28 16.02 7.13
N GLY A 135 8.45 15.38 7.18
CA GLY A 135 8.61 14.04 7.72
C GLY A 135 8.22 13.96 9.20
N ASN A 136 8.63 14.92 10.02
CA ASN A 136 8.24 14.94 11.43
C ASN A 136 6.73 15.24 11.62
N LYS A 137 6.12 16.11 10.79
CA LYS A 137 4.66 16.29 10.76
C LYS A 137 3.94 14.99 10.41
N LYS A 138 4.49 14.20 9.49
CA LYS A 138 3.93 12.89 9.14
C LYS A 138 4.02 11.90 10.30
N LYS A 139 5.13 11.87 11.04
CA LYS A 139 5.26 11.09 12.28
C LYS A 139 4.19 11.46 13.31
N VAL A 140 3.93 12.76 13.51
CA VAL A 140 2.83 13.23 14.39
C VAL A 140 1.49 12.64 13.94
N GLY A 141 1.22 12.64 12.62
CA GLY A 141 -0.01 12.07 12.07
C GLY A 141 -0.15 10.56 12.29
N ILE A 142 0.94 9.83 12.10
CA ILE A 142 0.99 8.38 12.36
C ILE A 142 0.69 8.10 13.83
N VAL A 143 1.37 8.79 14.75
CA VAL A 143 1.11 8.67 16.18
C VAL A 143 -0.35 8.99 16.48
N SER A 144 -0.87 10.12 16.00
CA SER A 144 -2.27 10.53 16.18
C SER A 144 -3.27 9.44 15.75
N ALA A 145 -3.03 8.78 14.60
CA ALA A 145 -3.89 7.72 14.09
C ALA A 145 -3.84 6.43 14.95
N LEU A 146 -2.73 6.19 15.64
CA LEU A 146 -2.50 5.01 16.48
C LEU A 146 -3.00 5.15 17.92
N LEU A 147 -3.13 6.39 18.43
CA LEU A 147 -3.48 6.67 19.82
C LEU A 147 -4.76 5.97 20.31
N PRO A 148 -5.87 5.97 19.54
CA PRO A 148 -7.12 5.39 20.01
C PRO A 148 -7.14 3.86 19.98
N SER A 149 -6.02 3.19 19.65
CA SER A 149 -5.97 1.72 19.44
C SER A 149 -7.13 1.24 18.56
N PRO A 150 -7.21 1.75 17.31
CA PRO A 150 -8.38 1.61 16.48
C PRO A 150 -8.59 0.17 16.00
N LYS A 151 -9.84 -0.21 15.71
CA LYS A 151 -10.17 -1.49 15.05
C LYS A 151 -9.78 -1.51 13.57
N LEU A 152 -9.75 -0.34 12.95
CA LEU A 152 -9.35 -0.12 11.56
C LEU A 152 -8.42 1.08 11.48
N LEU A 153 -7.28 0.90 10.83
CA LEU A 153 -6.32 1.95 10.54
C LEU A 153 -6.32 2.23 9.04
N ILE A 154 -6.58 3.45 8.64
CA ILE A 154 -6.56 3.89 7.24
C ILE A 154 -5.43 4.90 7.07
N LEU A 155 -4.44 4.54 6.25
CA LEU A 155 -3.21 5.29 6.06
C LEU A 155 -3.04 5.68 4.59
N ASP A 156 -3.12 6.97 4.29
CA ASP A 156 -2.95 7.49 2.94
C ASP A 156 -1.51 7.97 2.72
N GLU A 157 -0.71 7.15 2.06
CA GLU A 157 0.72 7.36 1.79
C GLU A 157 1.55 7.69 3.06
N PRO A 158 1.53 6.82 4.10
CA PRO A 158 2.11 7.14 5.40
C PRO A 158 3.63 7.28 5.39
N THR A 159 4.32 6.65 4.46
CA THR A 159 5.78 6.56 4.37
C THR A 159 6.39 7.53 3.39
N SER A 160 5.57 8.22 2.60
CA SER A 160 6.02 9.18 1.59
C SER A 160 6.86 10.32 2.22
N GLY A 161 8.08 10.51 1.71
CA GLY A 161 8.99 11.56 2.18
C GLY A 161 9.70 11.27 3.51
N LEU A 162 9.62 10.04 4.01
CA LEU A 162 10.36 9.56 5.18
C LEU A 162 11.63 8.81 4.76
N ASP A 163 12.65 8.87 5.61
CA ASP A 163 13.86 8.09 5.41
C ASP A 163 13.62 6.57 5.61
N PRO A 164 14.44 5.67 5.02
CA PRO A 164 14.23 4.24 5.05
C PRO A 164 14.21 3.62 6.45
N LEU A 165 14.95 4.17 7.41
CA LEU A 165 14.98 3.65 8.78
C LEU A 165 13.66 3.94 9.50
N VAL A 166 13.12 5.14 9.34
CA VAL A 166 11.82 5.52 9.89
C VAL A 166 10.71 4.71 9.23
N GLN A 167 10.77 4.49 7.91
CA GLN A 167 9.81 3.62 7.22
C GLN A 167 9.80 2.21 7.82
N GLN A 168 10.98 1.63 8.08
CA GLN A 168 11.09 0.29 8.69
C GLN A 168 10.45 0.25 10.08
N THR A 169 10.72 1.26 10.92
CA THR A 169 10.09 1.39 12.25
C THR A 169 8.57 1.47 12.15
N ILE A 170 8.04 2.21 11.17
CA ILE A 170 6.59 2.29 10.92
C ILE A 170 6.02 0.93 10.54
N TYR A 171 6.69 0.17 9.66
CA TYR A 171 6.22 -1.18 9.29
C TYR A 171 6.19 -2.12 10.49
N GLU A 172 7.16 -2.04 11.38
CA GLU A 172 7.19 -2.82 12.63
C GLU A 172 6.00 -2.47 13.52
N ILE A 173 5.75 -1.18 13.74
CA ILE A 173 4.60 -0.70 14.51
C ILE A 173 3.28 -1.20 13.89
N LEU A 174 3.13 -1.08 12.57
CA LEU A 174 1.91 -1.52 11.88
C LEU A 174 1.69 -3.03 11.98
N ARG A 175 2.74 -3.84 11.89
CA ARG A 175 2.64 -5.29 12.10
C ARG A 175 2.26 -5.65 13.53
N GLU A 176 2.81 -4.95 14.53
CA GLU A 176 2.43 -5.12 15.92
C GLU A 176 0.96 -4.79 16.15
N GLU A 177 0.47 -3.67 15.62
CA GLU A 177 -0.96 -3.31 15.70
C GLU A 177 -1.85 -4.35 15.01
N ASN A 178 -1.44 -4.82 13.83
CA ASN A 178 -2.15 -5.88 13.13
C ASN A 178 -2.17 -7.20 13.91
N SER A 179 -1.05 -7.58 14.54
CA SER A 179 -0.99 -8.77 15.40
C SER A 179 -1.92 -8.70 16.62
N ARG A 180 -2.27 -7.48 17.07
CA ARG A 180 -3.27 -7.22 18.11
C ARG A 180 -4.72 -7.24 17.59
N GLY A 181 -4.90 -7.45 16.27
CA GLY A 181 -6.20 -7.58 15.60
C GLY A 181 -6.67 -6.34 14.84
N THR A 182 -5.89 -5.27 14.77
CA THR A 182 -6.20 -4.09 13.96
C THR A 182 -6.18 -4.44 12.48
N THR A 183 -7.24 -4.11 11.74
CA THR A 183 -7.27 -4.17 10.28
C THR A 183 -6.61 -2.93 9.71
N ILE A 184 -5.82 -3.04 8.66
CA ILE A 184 -5.08 -1.90 8.10
C ILE A 184 -5.36 -1.75 6.61
N LEU A 185 -5.79 -0.57 6.20
CA LEU A 185 -5.82 -0.13 4.80
C LEU A 185 -4.62 0.81 4.57
N PHE A 186 -3.66 0.34 3.80
CA PHE A 186 -2.40 1.02 3.55
C PHE A 186 -2.29 1.45 2.09
N SER A 187 -2.33 2.75 1.80
CA SER A 187 -2.12 3.22 0.43
C SER A 187 -0.66 3.57 0.16
N SER A 188 -0.19 3.22 -1.02
CA SER A 188 1.14 3.60 -1.52
C SER A 188 1.16 3.65 -3.04
N HIS A 189 2.11 4.39 -3.60
CA HIS A 189 2.50 4.30 -5.00
C HIS A 189 3.81 3.52 -5.17
N VAL A 190 4.42 3.05 -4.07
CA VAL A 190 5.66 2.28 -4.03
C VAL A 190 5.34 0.81 -3.78
N LEU A 191 5.58 -0.03 -4.78
CA LEU A 191 5.25 -1.47 -4.75
C LEU A 191 6.02 -2.24 -3.69
N SER A 192 7.30 -1.92 -3.50
CA SER A 192 8.14 -2.59 -2.51
C SER A 192 7.67 -2.38 -1.05
N GLU A 193 6.97 -1.29 -0.75
CA GLU A 193 6.34 -1.07 0.56
C GLU A 193 5.19 -2.05 0.78
N VAL A 194 4.31 -2.15 -0.22
CA VAL A 194 3.16 -3.06 -0.18
C VAL A 194 3.61 -4.52 -0.10
N GLN A 195 4.65 -4.88 -0.85
CA GLN A 195 5.24 -6.23 -0.82
C GLN A 195 5.76 -6.62 0.58
N LYS A 196 6.33 -5.66 1.29
CA LYS A 196 6.87 -5.89 2.64
C LYS A 196 5.79 -6.01 3.70
N LEU A 197 4.66 -5.31 3.54
CA LEU A 197 3.71 -5.10 4.62
C LEU A 197 2.38 -5.82 4.42
N CYS A 198 1.84 -5.86 3.19
CA CYS A 198 0.44 -6.23 2.93
C CYS A 198 0.24 -7.74 2.71
N ASP A 199 -0.96 -8.23 3.04
CA ASP A 199 -1.40 -9.60 2.77
C ASP A 199 -2.05 -9.71 1.40
N ARG A 200 -2.89 -8.73 1.05
CA ARG A 200 -3.56 -8.58 -0.24
C ARG A 200 -3.41 -7.16 -0.75
N VAL A 201 -3.48 -7.00 -2.04
CA VAL A 201 -3.32 -5.71 -2.72
C VAL A 201 -4.43 -5.48 -3.73
N CYS A 202 -4.97 -4.28 -3.72
CA CYS A 202 -5.87 -3.74 -4.74
C CYS A 202 -5.08 -2.79 -5.64
N ILE A 203 -5.10 -3.05 -6.93
CA ILE A 203 -4.43 -2.25 -7.95
C ILE A 203 -5.44 -1.31 -8.58
N LEU A 204 -5.19 -0.02 -8.44
CA LEU A 204 -5.98 1.03 -9.09
C LEU A 204 -5.23 1.68 -10.24
N ARG A 205 -5.95 1.87 -11.33
CA ARG A 205 -5.50 2.70 -12.45
C ARG A 205 -6.65 3.53 -12.96
N GLU A 206 -6.42 4.82 -13.14
CA GLU A 206 -7.41 5.72 -13.76
C GLU A 206 -8.80 5.70 -13.12
N GLY A 207 -8.85 5.53 -11.79
CA GLY A 207 -10.10 5.48 -11.04
C GLY A 207 -10.81 4.13 -11.08
N ARG A 208 -10.25 3.11 -11.71
CA ARG A 208 -10.82 1.77 -11.83
C ARG A 208 -10.00 0.73 -11.11
N LEU A 209 -10.69 -0.30 -10.63
CA LEU A 209 -10.06 -1.50 -10.10
C LEU A 209 -9.53 -2.35 -11.26
N ILE A 210 -8.22 -2.61 -11.27
CA ILE A 210 -7.57 -3.49 -12.25
C ILE A 210 -7.54 -4.93 -11.74
N ALA A 211 -7.05 -5.13 -10.53
CA ALA A 211 -6.95 -6.45 -9.93
C ALA A 211 -6.94 -6.39 -8.40
N ILE A 212 -7.29 -7.50 -7.76
CA ILE A 212 -7.03 -7.77 -6.35
C ILE A 212 -6.24 -9.06 -6.29
N GLN A 213 -5.08 -9.02 -5.64
CA GLN A 213 -4.15 -10.14 -5.59
C GLN A 213 -3.74 -10.42 -4.14
N SER A 214 -3.59 -11.69 -3.81
CA SER A 214 -2.92 -12.10 -2.58
C SER A 214 -1.41 -12.02 -2.77
N MET A 215 -0.72 -11.42 -1.80
CA MET A 215 0.76 -11.36 -1.84
C MET A 215 1.39 -12.76 -1.80
N LYS A 216 0.69 -13.72 -1.18
CA LYS A 216 1.11 -15.12 -1.17
C LYS A 216 1.01 -15.71 -2.57
N GLU A 217 -0.13 -15.55 -3.25
CA GLU A 217 -0.33 -16.05 -4.62
C GLU A 217 0.65 -15.41 -5.61
N LEU A 218 0.92 -14.09 -5.47
CA LEU A 218 1.90 -13.41 -6.31
C LEU A 218 3.31 -13.98 -6.16
N ARG A 219 3.70 -14.38 -4.95
CA ARG A 219 4.99 -15.05 -4.70
C ARG A 219 5.00 -16.50 -5.17
N GLU A 220 3.86 -17.20 -5.04
CA GLU A 220 3.72 -18.62 -5.41
C GLU A 220 3.47 -18.81 -6.91
N ASN A 221 3.08 -17.77 -7.67
CA ASN A 221 2.79 -17.82 -9.11
C ASN A 221 4.01 -18.19 -9.99
N GLY A 222 5.12 -18.53 -9.37
CA GLY A 222 6.21 -19.24 -10.03
C GLY A 222 6.99 -18.46 -11.07
N TYR A 223 6.66 -17.19 -11.31
CA TYR A 223 7.48 -16.36 -12.20
C TYR A 223 8.89 -16.21 -11.63
N LYS A 224 9.87 -16.45 -12.49
CA LYS A 224 11.28 -16.14 -12.23
C LYS A 224 11.74 -15.11 -13.26
N LYS A 225 12.49 -14.13 -12.82
CA LYS A 225 13.24 -13.27 -13.70
C LYS A 225 14.56 -13.92 -14.00
N ILE A 226 14.86 -14.10 -15.27
CA ILE A 226 16.11 -14.68 -15.72
C ILE A 226 16.84 -13.60 -16.51
N SER A 227 18.01 -13.22 -16.02
CA SER A 227 18.93 -12.31 -16.69
C SER A 227 20.19 -13.07 -17.05
N LEU A 228 20.63 -12.99 -18.30
CA LEU A 228 21.81 -13.69 -18.77
C LEU A 228 22.65 -12.84 -19.71
N SER A 229 23.92 -13.17 -19.81
CA SER A 229 24.83 -12.63 -20.82
C SER A 229 25.49 -13.75 -21.59
N THR A 230 25.74 -13.53 -22.88
CA THR A 230 26.33 -14.50 -23.80
C THR A 230 27.57 -13.92 -24.46
N GLU A 231 28.48 -14.80 -24.92
CA GLU A 231 29.68 -14.37 -25.67
C GLU A 231 29.29 -13.74 -27.00
N GLU A 232 28.24 -14.26 -27.67
CA GLU A 232 27.75 -13.80 -28.96
C GLU A 232 26.25 -13.49 -28.88
N PRO A 233 25.73 -12.60 -29.75
CA PRO A 233 24.30 -12.31 -29.81
C PRO A 233 23.48 -13.57 -30.15
N VAL A 234 22.40 -13.79 -29.41
CA VAL A 234 21.48 -14.93 -29.60
C VAL A 234 20.25 -14.45 -30.36
N PRO A 235 19.79 -15.16 -31.41
CA PRO A 235 18.56 -14.79 -32.11
C PRO A 235 17.34 -14.81 -31.18
N ALA A 236 16.45 -13.79 -31.26
CA ALA A 236 15.25 -13.70 -30.42
C ALA A 236 14.33 -14.94 -30.52
N GLN A 237 14.32 -15.62 -31.65
CA GLN A 237 13.57 -16.86 -31.89
C GLN A 237 13.97 -18.01 -30.95
N PHE A 238 15.19 -17.96 -30.39
CA PHE A 238 15.63 -18.94 -29.39
C PHE A 238 14.76 -18.91 -28.12
N PHE A 239 14.21 -17.74 -27.81
CA PHE A 239 13.37 -17.48 -26.65
C PHE A 239 11.86 -17.62 -26.93
N ASP A 240 11.49 -18.14 -28.09
CA ASP A 240 10.11 -18.54 -28.37
C ASP A 240 9.78 -19.86 -27.65
N ILE A 241 9.63 -19.74 -26.34
CA ILE A 241 9.42 -20.84 -25.40
C ILE A 241 8.15 -20.53 -24.61
N PRO A 242 7.20 -21.50 -24.50
CA PRO A 242 6.04 -21.32 -23.64
C PRO A 242 6.44 -20.97 -22.21
N GLY A 243 5.82 -19.91 -21.66
CA GLY A 243 6.11 -19.41 -20.32
C GLY A 243 7.13 -18.28 -20.26
N ILE A 244 7.78 -17.92 -21.35
CA ILE A 244 8.58 -16.68 -21.44
C ILE A 244 7.65 -15.50 -21.72
N ALA A 245 7.84 -14.42 -20.98
CA ALA A 245 7.19 -13.14 -21.14
C ALA A 245 8.21 -11.99 -20.94
N ASN A 246 7.89 -10.79 -21.42
CA ASN A 246 8.70 -9.58 -21.25
C ASN A 246 10.17 -9.78 -21.65
N LEU A 247 10.40 -10.33 -22.85
CA LEU A 247 11.75 -10.54 -23.38
C LEU A 247 12.37 -9.18 -23.73
N GLU A 248 13.42 -8.84 -23.06
CA GLU A 248 14.28 -7.70 -23.36
C GLU A 248 15.62 -8.21 -23.84
N GLN A 249 16.09 -7.74 -24.96
CA GLN A 249 17.37 -8.11 -25.52
C GLN A 249 18.16 -6.86 -25.93
N ASN A 250 19.37 -6.75 -25.38
CA ASN A 250 20.29 -5.67 -25.71
C ASN A 250 21.68 -6.28 -26.02
N GLN A 251 21.99 -6.45 -27.28
CA GLN A 251 23.20 -7.14 -27.77
C GLN A 251 23.36 -8.52 -27.12
N ASN A 252 24.31 -8.67 -26.19
CA ASN A 252 24.63 -9.92 -25.52
C ASN A 252 23.94 -10.10 -24.17
N SER A 253 23.19 -9.09 -23.70
CA SER A 253 22.43 -9.15 -22.46
C SER A 253 20.97 -9.42 -22.76
N ILE A 254 20.39 -10.40 -22.07
CA ILE A 254 19.03 -10.85 -22.29
C ILE A 254 18.35 -10.97 -20.93
N SER A 255 17.16 -10.43 -20.80
CA SER A 255 16.33 -10.54 -19.61
C SER A 255 14.89 -10.93 -19.98
N PHE A 256 14.28 -11.80 -19.22
CA PHE A 256 12.90 -12.21 -19.43
C PHE A 256 12.26 -12.77 -18.16
N MET A 257 10.94 -12.74 -18.15
CA MET A 257 10.15 -13.44 -17.14
C MET A 257 9.85 -14.86 -17.61
N PHE A 258 9.97 -15.83 -16.72
CA PHE A 258 9.65 -17.21 -17.02
C PHE A 258 8.68 -17.79 -15.99
N ASN A 259 7.59 -18.37 -16.48
CA ASN A 259 6.62 -19.12 -15.69
C ASN A 259 6.60 -20.57 -16.18
N GLY A 260 7.28 -21.47 -15.46
CA GLY A 260 7.38 -22.86 -15.83
C GLY A 260 8.38 -23.64 -14.98
N ASN A 261 8.63 -24.88 -15.39
CA ASN A 261 9.63 -25.70 -14.70
C ASN A 261 11.05 -25.19 -15.01
N VAL A 262 11.79 -24.80 -13.96
CA VAL A 262 13.15 -24.27 -14.06
C VAL A 262 14.09 -25.24 -14.79
N MET A 263 13.94 -26.56 -14.61
CA MET A 263 14.76 -27.54 -15.33
C MET A 263 14.56 -27.46 -16.84
N THR A 264 13.32 -27.24 -17.30
CA THR A 264 13.00 -27.12 -18.72
C THR A 264 13.70 -25.92 -19.37
N ILE A 265 13.72 -24.80 -18.70
CA ILE A 265 14.41 -23.61 -19.22
C ILE A 265 15.93 -23.78 -19.15
N MET A 266 16.46 -24.37 -18.08
CA MET A 266 17.89 -24.63 -17.93
C MET A 266 18.44 -25.55 -19.00
N GLU A 267 17.72 -26.61 -19.42
CA GLU A 267 18.09 -27.49 -20.51
C GLU A 267 18.23 -26.78 -21.87
N LYS A 268 17.45 -25.70 -22.06
CA LYS A 268 17.56 -24.87 -23.26
C LYS A 268 18.70 -23.86 -23.14
N LEU A 269 18.82 -23.19 -22.01
CA LEU A 269 19.87 -22.20 -21.78
C LEU A 269 21.28 -22.77 -21.78
N HIS A 270 21.46 -24.02 -21.34
CA HIS A 270 22.75 -24.76 -21.42
C HIS A 270 23.33 -24.83 -22.85
N LYS A 271 22.51 -24.67 -23.89
CA LYS A 271 22.96 -24.68 -25.29
C LYS A 271 23.57 -23.37 -25.76
N LEU A 272 23.47 -22.34 -24.94
CA LEU A 272 23.98 -21.00 -25.24
C LEU A 272 25.44 -20.87 -24.72
N PRO A 273 26.26 -20.06 -25.35
CA PRO A 273 27.57 -19.66 -24.85
C PRO A 273 27.40 -18.63 -23.70
N LEU A 274 26.95 -19.13 -22.55
CA LEU A 274 26.67 -18.29 -21.38
C LEU A 274 27.97 -17.79 -20.75
N VAL A 275 28.02 -16.49 -20.48
CA VAL A 275 29.04 -15.82 -19.66
C VAL A 275 28.57 -15.69 -18.21
N ASP A 276 27.27 -15.31 -18.04
CA ASP A 276 26.68 -15.16 -16.72
C ASP A 276 25.17 -15.45 -16.77
N ILE A 277 24.61 -15.87 -15.65
CA ILE A 277 23.18 -16.10 -15.48
C ILE A 277 22.76 -15.79 -14.04
N LEU A 278 21.72 -14.98 -13.92
CA LEU A 278 21.05 -14.66 -12.67
C LEU A 278 19.58 -15.08 -12.75
N ILE A 279 19.14 -15.88 -11.78
CA ILE A 279 17.74 -16.26 -11.62
C ILE A 279 17.27 -15.73 -10.28
N GLU A 280 16.32 -14.81 -10.32
CA GLU A 280 15.79 -14.14 -9.13
C GLU A 280 14.26 -14.14 -9.11
N GLU A 281 13.68 -13.83 -7.97
CA GLU A 281 12.25 -13.54 -7.90
C GLU A 281 12.00 -12.18 -8.52
N PRO A 282 11.04 -12.08 -9.47
CA PRO A 282 10.73 -10.79 -10.06
C PRO A 282 10.24 -9.82 -9.00
N SER A 283 10.58 -8.55 -9.18
CA SER A 283 9.95 -7.49 -8.40
C SER A 283 8.45 -7.41 -8.71
N LEU A 284 7.66 -6.90 -7.76
CA LEU A 284 6.25 -6.67 -8.04
C LEU A 284 6.05 -5.65 -9.17
N GLU A 285 6.97 -4.71 -9.33
CA GLU A 285 6.96 -3.78 -10.47
C GLU A 285 6.95 -4.53 -11.80
N GLU A 286 7.77 -5.55 -11.94
CA GLU A 286 7.86 -6.37 -13.16
C GLU A 286 6.62 -7.23 -13.34
N ILE A 287 6.08 -7.82 -12.26
CA ILE A 287 4.82 -8.56 -12.30
C ILE A 287 3.66 -7.61 -12.68
N PHE A 288 3.63 -6.41 -12.13
CA PHE A 288 2.56 -5.46 -12.37
C PHE A 288 2.65 -4.77 -13.73
N LEU A 289 3.83 -4.57 -14.30
CA LEU A 289 3.96 -4.10 -15.69
C LEU A 289 3.15 -4.98 -16.65
N HIS A 290 3.12 -6.29 -16.40
CA HIS A 290 2.29 -7.22 -17.17
C HIS A 290 0.77 -6.99 -17.02
N TYR A 291 0.31 -6.38 -15.92
CA TYR A 291 -1.09 -5.97 -15.75
C TYR A 291 -1.37 -4.55 -16.27
N TYR A 292 -0.33 -3.81 -16.68
CA TYR A 292 -0.44 -2.45 -17.20
C TYR A 292 -0.39 -2.40 -18.74
N GLU A 293 0.08 -3.47 -19.40
CA GLU A 293 0.00 -3.68 -20.86
C GLU A 293 -1.35 -4.29 -21.25
#